data_22d75631b6828248c5cf511278056564
#
_entry.id   22d75631b6828248c5cf511278056564
#
_cell.length_a   1.000
_cell.length_b   1.000
_cell.length_c   1.000
_cell.angle_alpha   90.00
_cell.angle_beta   90.00
_cell.angle_gamma   90.00
#
_symmetry.space_group_name_H-M   'P 1'
#
loop_
_entity.id
_entity.type
_entity.pdbx_description
1 polymer ?
#
loop_
_entity_poly.entity_id
_entity_poly.type
_entity_poly.pdbx_seq_one_letter_code
_entity_poly.pdbx_strand_id
1 'polypeptide(L)'
;MADQMKTIAVLTSGGDAPGMNAAIRAVVRTAIAKGLTVKGIERGYAGLLNEEIIDMDAKSVSDIIQRGGTILGTARCLEFKNPEVQKVGADICRKHGIDGLVVIGGDGSYRGAQALTRNGINAIGLPGT
;
A
#
# COMPACT_ATOMS: atom_id res chain seq x y z
N MET A 1 -13.09 -1.71 -16.09
CA MET A 1 -12.24 -0.80 -16.86
C MET A 1 -11.33 -0.04 -15.92
N ALA A 2 -10.09 0.15 -16.33
CA ALA A 2 -9.12 0.86 -15.50
C ALA A 2 -9.58 2.29 -15.20
N ASP A 3 -10.31 2.89 -16.12
CA ASP A 3 -10.86 4.23 -15.96
C ASP A 3 -11.94 4.31 -14.88
N GLN A 4 -12.37 3.17 -14.35
CA GLN A 4 -13.36 3.14 -13.28
C GLN A 4 -12.74 2.95 -11.90
N MET A 5 -11.43 2.91 -11.84
CA MET A 5 -10.74 2.87 -10.56
C MET A 5 -11.01 4.17 -9.81
N LYS A 6 -11.48 4.06 -8.57
CA LYS A 6 -11.86 5.22 -7.74
C LYS A 6 -11.02 5.36 -6.49
N THR A 7 -10.59 4.24 -5.92
CA THR A 7 -9.88 4.23 -4.66
C THR A 7 -8.62 3.39 -4.78
N ILE A 8 -7.48 3.96 -4.42
CA ILE A 8 -6.24 3.20 -4.31
C ILE A 8 -5.75 3.24 -2.88
N ALA A 9 -4.98 2.23 -2.51
CA ALA A 9 -4.29 2.21 -1.23
C ALA A 9 -2.80 2.08 -1.46
N VAL A 10 -2.02 2.55 -0.51
CA VAL A 10 -0.57 2.45 -0.53
C VAL A 10 -0.09 1.85 0.79
N LEU A 11 0.86 0.92 0.70
CA LEU A 11 1.53 0.40 1.88
C LEU A 11 3.03 0.33 1.62
N THR A 12 3.79 0.36 2.69
CA THR A 12 5.24 0.13 2.64
C THR A 12 5.53 -1.17 3.37
N SER A 13 6.46 -1.95 2.84
CA SER A 13 6.78 -3.26 3.37
C SER A 13 8.27 -3.52 3.27
N GLY A 14 8.76 -4.44 4.09
CA GLY A 14 10.18 -4.75 4.15
C GLY A 14 10.93 -3.81 5.07
N GLY A 15 12.23 -3.66 4.84
CA GLY A 15 13.04 -2.78 5.67
C GLY A 15 12.73 -1.31 5.42
N ASP A 16 12.77 -0.52 6.47
CA ASP A 16 12.58 0.92 6.39
C ASP A 16 13.69 1.54 5.54
N ALA A 17 13.34 2.30 4.51
CA ALA A 17 14.30 2.87 3.59
C ALA A 17 14.06 4.37 3.42
N PRO A 18 15.13 5.16 3.21
CA PRO A 18 14.98 6.63 3.11
C PRO A 18 14.06 7.11 1.99
N GLY A 19 13.95 6.34 0.90
CA GLY A 19 13.11 6.73 -0.23
C GLY A 19 11.64 6.45 -0.08
N MET A 20 11.22 5.78 0.98
CA MET A 20 9.82 5.35 1.12
C MET A 20 8.86 6.53 1.25
N ASN A 21 9.19 7.54 2.05
CA ASN A 21 8.32 8.70 2.19
C ASN A 21 8.17 9.47 0.89
N ALA A 22 9.25 9.61 0.11
CA ALA A 22 9.16 10.27 -1.20
C ALA A 22 8.24 9.49 -2.13
N ALA A 23 8.32 8.16 -2.12
CA ALA A 23 7.45 7.32 -2.93
C ALA A 23 5.99 7.43 -2.48
N ILE A 24 5.73 7.40 -1.17
CA ILE A 24 4.38 7.58 -0.64
C ILE A 24 3.80 8.91 -1.12
N ARG A 25 4.58 9.99 -0.99
CA ARG A 25 4.12 11.32 -1.40
C ARG A 25 3.79 11.36 -2.88
N ALA A 26 4.65 10.79 -3.72
CA ALA A 26 4.42 10.76 -5.16
C ALA A 26 3.13 10.03 -5.52
N VAL A 27 2.90 8.86 -4.91
CA VAL A 27 1.70 8.08 -5.13
C VAL A 27 0.45 8.85 -4.71
N VAL A 28 0.46 9.40 -3.51
CA VAL A 28 -0.71 10.10 -2.96
C VAL A 28 -1.04 11.33 -3.81
N ARG A 29 -0.04 12.15 -4.11
CA ARG A 29 -0.29 13.39 -4.87
C ARG A 29 -0.76 13.10 -6.29
N THR A 30 -0.15 12.11 -6.94
CA THR A 30 -0.55 11.72 -8.30
C THR A 30 -1.99 11.22 -8.31
N ALA A 31 -2.35 10.38 -7.35
CA ALA A 31 -3.70 9.83 -7.26
C ALA A 31 -4.73 10.94 -7.03
N ILE A 32 -4.43 11.87 -6.12
CA ILE A 32 -5.34 12.99 -5.85
C ILE A 32 -5.51 13.86 -7.10
N ALA A 33 -4.42 14.13 -7.82
CA ALA A 33 -4.47 14.91 -9.06
C ALA A 33 -5.37 14.25 -10.11
N LYS A 34 -5.49 12.93 -10.06
CA LYS A 34 -6.36 12.18 -10.98
C LYS A 34 -7.79 11.99 -10.45
N GLY A 35 -8.11 12.59 -9.32
CA GLY A 35 -9.45 12.51 -8.74
C GLY A 35 -9.73 11.22 -7.98
N LEU A 36 -8.68 10.46 -7.62
CA LEU A 36 -8.86 9.22 -6.89
C LEU A 36 -8.90 9.46 -5.38
N THR A 37 -9.63 8.61 -4.67
CA THR A 37 -9.55 8.54 -3.21
C THR A 37 -8.34 7.71 -2.83
N VAL A 38 -7.60 8.13 -1.82
CA VAL A 38 -6.38 7.45 -1.41
C VAL A 38 -6.49 6.99 0.04
N LYS A 39 -6.10 5.75 0.28
CA LYS A 39 -6.00 5.18 1.62
C LYS A 39 -4.58 4.76 1.88
N GLY A 40 -4.13 4.90 3.12
CA GLY A 40 -2.83 4.40 3.57
C GLY A 40 -3.05 3.18 4.45
N ILE A 41 -2.21 2.17 4.28
CA ILE A 41 -2.25 0.98 5.11
C ILE A 41 -1.03 1.05 6.03
N GLU A 42 -1.25 1.13 7.33
CA GLU A 42 -0.18 1.25 8.30
C GLU A 42 0.40 -0.13 8.59
N ARG A 43 1.70 -0.20 8.82
CA ARG A 43 2.44 -1.41 9.17
C ARG A 43 2.38 -2.52 8.11
N GLY A 44 2.34 -2.14 6.83
CA GLY A 44 2.44 -3.09 5.73
C GLY A 44 1.35 -4.15 5.72
N TYR A 45 1.71 -5.39 5.39
CA TYR A 45 0.72 -6.47 5.32
C TYR A 45 0.15 -6.83 6.68
N ALA A 46 0.91 -6.65 7.75
CA ALA A 46 0.38 -6.88 9.11
C ALA A 46 -0.77 -5.92 9.38
N GLY A 47 -0.59 -4.66 9.03
CA GLY A 47 -1.65 -3.66 9.17
C GLY A 47 -2.83 -3.92 8.25
N LEU A 48 -2.57 -4.40 7.04
CA LEU A 48 -3.66 -4.78 6.14
C LEU A 48 -4.56 -5.85 6.80
N LEU A 49 -3.96 -6.88 7.37
CA LEU A 49 -4.72 -7.95 8.02
C LEU A 49 -5.48 -7.48 9.25
N ASN A 50 -4.99 -6.45 9.92
CA ASN A 50 -5.65 -5.85 11.08
C ASN A 50 -6.53 -4.66 10.71
N GLU A 51 -6.69 -4.38 9.42
CA GLU A 51 -7.50 -3.28 8.91
C GLU A 51 -7.06 -1.91 9.46
N GLU A 52 -5.75 -1.72 9.58
CA GLU A 52 -5.17 -0.45 9.98
C GLU A 52 -5.08 0.46 8.75
N ILE A 53 -6.22 0.93 8.31
CA ILE A 53 -6.38 1.66 7.06
C ILE A 53 -6.85 3.08 7.38
N ILE A 54 -6.13 4.07 6.87
CA ILE A 54 -6.43 5.49 7.10
C ILE A 54 -6.72 6.19 5.78
N ASP A 55 -7.52 7.23 5.82
CA ASP A 55 -7.71 8.08 4.66
C ASP A 55 -6.53 9.04 4.53
N MET A 56 -6.10 9.29 3.29
CA MET A 56 -4.97 10.18 3.03
C MET A 56 -5.36 11.25 2.02
N ASP A 57 -4.78 12.43 2.21
CA ASP A 57 -4.95 13.56 1.29
C ASP A 57 -3.60 14.26 1.11
N ALA A 58 -3.60 15.39 0.40
CA ALA A 58 -2.37 16.13 0.14
C ALA A 58 -1.70 16.59 1.45
N LYS A 59 -2.47 16.92 2.48
CA LYS A 59 -1.93 17.32 3.77
C LYS A 59 -1.19 16.19 4.47
N SER A 60 -1.68 14.95 4.29
CA SER A 60 -1.06 13.78 4.92
C SER A 60 0.41 13.64 4.53
N VAL A 61 0.80 14.14 3.37
CA VAL A 61 2.15 13.93 2.81
C VAL A 61 2.91 15.24 2.58
N SER A 62 2.41 16.35 3.12
CA SER A 62 2.97 17.69 2.81
C SER A 62 4.42 17.87 3.28
N ASP A 63 4.80 17.30 4.41
CA ASP A 63 6.11 17.53 5.01
C ASP A 63 6.94 16.25 5.18
N ILE A 64 6.58 15.17 4.51
CA ILE A 64 7.21 13.86 4.80
C ILE A 64 8.53 13.64 4.09
N ILE A 65 8.83 14.38 3.01
CA ILE A 65 10.09 14.17 2.27
C ILE A 65 11.31 14.40 3.16
N GLN A 66 11.20 15.34 4.09
CA GLN A 66 12.30 15.68 4.97
C GLN A 66 12.50 14.66 6.10
N ARG A 67 11.55 13.75 6.26
CA ARG A 67 11.67 12.66 7.23
C ARG A 67 12.23 11.44 6.55
N GLY A 68 13.22 10.81 7.17
CA GLY A 68 13.69 9.51 6.69
C GLY A 68 12.66 8.44 6.95
N GLY A 69 12.75 7.33 6.22
CA GLY A 69 11.93 6.15 6.46
C GLY A 69 10.54 6.22 5.86
N THR A 70 9.56 5.78 6.61
CA THR A 70 8.17 5.71 6.14
C THR A 70 7.19 6.16 7.21
N ILE A 71 6.27 7.04 6.83
CA ILE A 71 5.21 7.50 7.74
C ILE A 71 4.14 6.42 7.95
N LEU A 72 4.01 5.47 7.01
CA LEU A 72 3.05 4.38 7.16
C LEU A 72 3.62 3.23 7.99
N GLY A 73 4.93 3.19 8.13
CA GLY A 73 5.57 2.13 8.89
C GLY A 73 5.61 0.81 8.16
N THR A 74 6.41 -0.09 8.68
CA THR A 74 6.48 -1.47 8.20
C THR A 74 6.42 -2.40 9.41
N ALA A 75 6.03 -3.64 9.16
CA ALA A 75 6.08 -4.67 10.18
C ALA A 75 6.32 -6.00 9.48
N ARG A 76 6.97 -6.89 10.19
CA ARG A 76 7.18 -8.24 9.71
C ARG A 76 5.85 -8.98 9.71
N CYS A 77 5.54 -9.66 8.61
CA CYS A 77 4.30 -10.41 8.51
C CYS A 77 4.56 -11.74 7.82
N LEU A 78 5.10 -12.70 8.57
CA LEU A 78 5.41 -14.02 8.05
C LEU A 78 4.14 -14.77 7.64
N GLU A 79 3.02 -14.50 8.29
CA GLU A 79 1.73 -15.12 7.96
C GLU A 79 1.31 -14.85 6.54
N PHE A 80 1.74 -13.74 5.96
CA PHE A 80 1.31 -13.36 4.61
C PHE A 80 1.90 -14.26 3.52
N LYS A 81 2.79 -15.18 3.89
CA LYS A 81 3.26 -16.22 2.98
C LYS A 81 2.23 -17.33 2.81
N ASN A 82 1.27 -17.43 3.71
CA ASN A 82 0.22 -18.45 3.67
C ASN A 82 -0.86 -18.04 2.65
N PRO A 83 -1.16 -18.88 1.64
CA PRO A 83 -2.18 -18.55 0.65
C PRO A 83 -3.55 -18.21 1.22
N GLU A 84 -3.96 -18.85 2.32
CA GLU A 84 -5.24 -18.55 2.94
C GLU A 84 -5.26 -17.16 3.57
N VAL A 85 -4.14 -16.73 4.14
CA VAL A 85 -3.99 -15.39 4.69
C VAL A 85 -4.00 -14.36 3.58
N GLN A 86 -3.39 -14.68 2.43
CA GLN A 86 -3.41 -13.80 1.26
C GLN A 86 -4.83 -13.57 0.76
N LYS A 87 -5.68 -14.59 0.81
CA LYS A 87 -7.09 -14.45 0.45
C LYS A 87 -7.81 -13.49 1.41
N VAL A 88 -7.51 -13.61 2.70
CA VAL A 88 -8.08 -12.70 3.70
C VAL A 88 -7.67 -11.25 3.39
N GLY A 89 -6.40 -11.03 3.05
CA GLY A 89 -5.92 -9.70 2.68
C GLY A 89 -6.67 -9.14 1.47
N ALA A 90 -6.89 -9.95 0.45
CA ALA A 90 -7.63 -9.54 -0.74
C ALA A 90 -9.09 -9.21 -0.39
N ASP A 91 -9.70 -10.00 0.46
CA ASP A 91 -11.08 -9.75 0.89
C ASP A 91 -11.20 -8.44 1.68
N ILE A 92 -10.20 -8.13 2.49
CA ILE A 92 -10.17 -6.85 3.22
C ILE A 92 -10.06 -5.69 2.24
N CYS A 93 -9.23 -5.81 1.20
CA CYS A 93 -9.17 -4.77 0.17
C CYS A 93 -10.54 -4.55 -0.47
N ARG A 94 -11.25 -5.62 -0.81
CA ARG A 94 -12.58 -5.51 -1.39
C ARG A 94 -13.58 -4.89 -0.42
N LYS A 95 -13.51 -5.27 0.83
CA LYS A 95 -14.40 -4.74 1.88
C LYS A 95 -14.26 -3.23 2.01
N HIS A 96 -13.05 -2.71 1.87
CA HIS A 96 -12.79 -1.28 1.98
C HIS A 96 -12.90 -0.53 0.65
N GLY A 97 -13.33 -1.20 -0.41
CA GLY A 97 -13.52 -0.57 -1.70
C GLY A 97 -12.22 -0.19 -2.40
N ILE A 98 -11.12 -0.86 -2.06
CA ILE A 98 -9.81 -0.58 -2.64
C ILE A 98 -9.74 -1.23 -4.02
N ASP A 99 -9.67 -0.41 -5.05
CA ASP A 99 -9.61 -0.86 -6.44
C ASP A 99 -8.21 -1.18 -6.90
N GLY A 100 -7.21 -0.54 -6.30
CA GLY A 100 -5.82 -0.77 -6.63
C GLY A 100 -4.94 -0.61 -5.41
N LEU A 101 -3.83 -1.34 -5.39
CA LEU A 101 -2.89 -1.29 -4.28
C LEU A 101 -1.49 -1.03 -4.79
N VAL A 102 -0.81 -0.05 -4.22
CA VAL A 102 0.60 0.22 -4.51
C VAL A 102 1.42 -0.25 -3.32
N VAL A 103 2.35 -1.16 -3.58
CA VAL A 103 3.24 -1.72 -2.57
C VAL A 103 4.64 -1.18 -2.79
N ILE A 104 5.14 -0.45 -1.81
CA ILE A 104 6.48 0.13 -1.86
C ILE A 104 7.40 -0.72 -1.00
N GLY A 105 8.45 -1.28 -1.60
CA GLY A 105 9.37 -2.12 -0.86
C GLY A 105 10.34 -2.88 -1.74
N GLY A 106 10.71 -4.07 -1.33
CA GLY A 106 11.67 -4.93 -2.02
C GLY A 106 11.04 -6.24 -2.47
N ASP A 107 11.88 -7.26 -2.68
CA ASP A 107 11.46 -8.53 -3.28
C ASP A 107 10.33 -9.23 -2.52
N GLY A 108 10.42 -9.29 -1.20
CA GLY A 108 9.38 -9.91 -0.39
C GLY A 108 8.05 -9.18 -0.50
N SER A 109 8.12 -7.86 -0.60
CA SER A 109 6.94 -7.01 -0.76
C SER A 109 6.25 -7.29 -2.09
N TYR A 110 7.04 -7.50 -3.15
CA TYR A 110 6.51 -7.79 -4.48
C TYR A 110 5.84 -9.16 -4.53
N ARG A 111 6.35 -10.14 -3.79
CA ARG A 111 5.70 -11.46 -3.69
C ARG A 111 4.32 -11.34 -3.08
N GLY A 112 4.17 -10.50 -2.05
CA GLY A 112 2.87 -10.21 -1.48
C GLY A 112 1.93 -9.54 -2.47
N ALA A 113 2.45 -8.58 -3.24
CA ALA A 113 1.67 -7.91 -4.27
C ALA A 113 1.21 -8.91 -5.35
N GLN A 114 2.10 -9.81 -5.77
CA GLN A 114 1.74 -10.86 -6.74
C GLN A 114 0.64 -11.77 -6.20
N ALA A 115 0.72 -12.12 -4.91
CA ALA A 115 -0.29 -12.95 -4.28
C ALA A 115 -1.66 -12.27 -4.29
N LEU A 116 -1.70 -10.97 -4.00
CA LEU A 116 -2.94 -10.20 -4.06
C LEU A 116 -3.47 -10.11 -5.49
N THR A 117 -2.58 -9.97 -6.47
CA THR A 117 -2.98 -9.98 -7.88
C THR A 117 -3.62 -11.30 -8.27
N ARG A 118 -3.07 -12.43 -7.81
CA ARG A 118 -3.66 -13.74 -8.05
C ARG A 118 -5.05 -13.87 -7.41
N ASN A 119 -5.33 -13.07 -6.41
CA ASN A 119 -6.63 -13.06 -5.73
C ASN A 119 -7.55 -11.94 -6.23
N GLY A 120 -7.22 -11.33 -7.36
CA GLY A 120 -8.11 -10.39 -8.02
C GLY A 120 -7.92 -8.92 -7.67
N ILE A 121 -6.89 -8.57 -6.90
CA ILE A 121 -6.60 -7.18 -6.55
C ILE A 121 -5.56 -6.62 -7.51
N ASN A 122 -5.80 -5.46 -8.09
CA ASN A 122 -4.81 -4.80 -8.94
C ASN A 122 -3.70 -4.25 -8.06
N ALA A 123 -2.60 -4.97 -7.96
CA ALA A 123 -1.48 -4.57 -7.12
C ALA A 123 -0.21 -4.40 -7.96
N ILE A 124 0.51 -3.32 -7.69
CA ILE A 124 1.81 -3.06 -8.33
C ILE A 124 2.85 -2.77 -7.26
N GLY A 125 4.09 -3.11 -7.56
CA GLY A 125 5.21 -2.85 -6.66
C GLY A 125 6.08 -1.71 -7.16
N LEU A 126 6.55 -0.89 -6.24
CA LEU A 126 7.52 0.17 -6.52
C LEU A 126 8.73 -0.02 -5.61
N PRO A 127 9.94 0.25 -6.11
CA PRO A 127 11.11 0.16 -5.24
C PRO A 127 11.07 1.24 -4.16
N GLY A 128 11.48 0.87 -2.94
CA GLY A 128 11.46 1.77 -1.79
C GLY A 128 12.80 2.41 -1.48
N THR A 129 13.83 2.07 -2.20
CA THR A 129 15.19 2.57 -1.93
C THR A 129 15.52 3.80 -2.75
#